data_ef4cfe42cffa6c6af784b179b753cc89
#
_entry.id   ef4cfe42cffa6c6af784b179b753cc89
#
_cell.length_a   1.000
_cell.length_b   1.000
_cell.length_c   1.000
_cell.angle_alpha   90.00
_cell.angle_beta   90.00
_cell.angle_gamma   90.00
#
_symmetry.space_group_name_H-M   'P 1'
#
loop_
_entity.id
_entity.type
_entity.pdbx_description
1 polymer ?
#
loop_
_entity_poly.entity_id
_entity_poly.type
_entity_poly.pdbx_seq_one_letter_code
_entity_poly.pdbx_strand_id
1 'polypeptide(L)'
;VRIAFQANASFERLVIGPHTLWGEYPPKIEEAEVKPVGESGEIVLSRVVIPEYVVVHDGPVNDTTAQDYYVRYKDYIKNVASSEIYATWPDDTIRANILAIIFFTLNRVYTEWYRNKGKDFTITSSTAYDHKWIRGRNIFDSISRIVDELFENYLSRPDVRQPILTQYCDGRQVQCRDRGWMTQWGSKSLGDRGYSPIEILRYFYGNDIYI
;
A
#
# COMPACT_ATOMS: atom_id res chain seq x y z
N VAL A 1 -2.03 22.43 -2.35
CA VAL A 1 -3.35 22.15 -1.73
C VAL A 1 -3.06 21.51 -0.38
N ARG A 2 -3.39 22.20 0.74
CA ARG A 2 -3.36 21.58 2.06
C ARG A 2 -4.50 20.58 2.08
N ILE A 3 -4.15 19.29 2.05
CA ILE A 3 -5.09 18.22 2.31
C ILE A 3 -5.42 18.31 3.80
N ALA A 4 -6.67 18.64 4.12
CA ALA A 4 -7.09 18.77 5.50
C ALA A 4 -7.13 17.39 6.14
N PHE A 5 -6.31 17.17 7.14
CA PHE A 5 -6.41 16.02 8.03
C PHE A 5 -7.70 16.12 8.83
N GLN A 6 -8.59 15.16 8.69
CA GLN A 6 -9.60 14.96 9.73
C GLN A 6 -8.97 14.21 10.90
N ALA A 7 -8.89 14.91 12.03
CA ALA A 7 -8.08 14.58 13.20
C ALA A 7 -8.62 13.43 14.09
N ASN A 8 -9.35 12.46 13.56
CA ASN A 8 -9.99 11.41 14.38
C ASN A 8 -9.48 9.99 14.18
N ALA A 9 -8.48 9.78 13.35
CA ALA A 9 -7.77 8.50 13.32
C ALA A 9 -6.44 8.66 14.07
N SER A 10 -6.32 8.04 15.23
CA SER A 10 -5.04 7.94 15.91
C SER A 10 -4.14 7.01 15.12
N PHE A 11 -3.13 7.59 14.46
CA PHE A 11 -2.07 6.82 13.84
C PHE A 11 -1.06 6.43 14.91
N GLU A 12 -0.84 5.15 15.09
CA GLU A 12 0.30 4.67 15.85
C GLU A 12 1.30 4.03 14.92
N ARG A 13 2.56 4.40 15.07
CA ARG A 13 3.67 3.66 14.46
C ARG A 13 3.86 2.37 15.22
N LEU A 14 3.77 1.26 14.50
CA LEU A 14 4.25 0.00 15.03
C LEU A 14 5.78 0.09 15.08
N VAL A 15 6.33 0.30 16.27
CA VAL A 15 7.78 0.27 16.48
C VAL A 15 8.19 -1.21 16.54
N ILE A 16 8.69 -1.70 15.42
CA ILE A 16 9.29 -3.02 15.37
C ILE A 16 10.76 -2.85 15.77
N GLY A 17 11.18 -3.50 16.83
CA GLY A 17 12.56 -3.44 17.35
C GLY A 17 13.61 -3.83 16.29
N PRO A 18 14.90 -3.74 16.59
CA PRO A 18 15.96 -4.09 15.64
C PRO A 18 15.89 -5.58 15.30
N HIS A 19 15.34 -5.87 14.14
CA HIS A 19 15.25 -7.22 13.62
C HIS A 19 16.43 -7.48 12.69
N THR A 20 17.01 -8.64 12.84
CA THR A 20 18.01 -9.13 11.90
C THR A 20 17.31 -9.42 10.56
N LEU A 21 18.01 -9.21 9.45
CA LEU A 21 17.52 -9.46 8.08
C LEU A 21 17.14 -10.94 7.80
N TRP A 22 17.06 -11.78 8.83
CA TRP A 22 16.92 -13.22 8.75
C TRP A 22 15.71 -13.74 9.51
N GLY A 23 14.53 -13.27 9.16
CA GLY A 23 13.36 -14.09 9.30
C GLY A 23 12.61 -14.08 10.63
N GLU A 24 12.94 -13.22 11.59
CA GLU A 24 12.01 -13.02 12.70
C GLU A 24 10.89 -12.06 12.26
N TYR A 25 9.69 -12.59 12.31
CA TYR A 25 8.50 -11.81 12.01
C TYR A 25 8.30 -10.73 13.07
N PRO A 26 7.78 -9.54 12.71
CA PRO A 26 7.40 -8.52 13.69
C PRO A 26 6.56 -9.14 14.80
N PRO A 27 6.72 -8.69 16.06
CA PRO A 27 5.91 -9.20 17.16
C PRO A 27 4.44 -9.10 16.78
N LYS A 28 3.66 -10.10 17.18
CA LYS A 28 2.22 -10.07 16.98
C LYS A 28 1.66 -8.81 17.61
N ILE A 29 0.74 -8.18 16.90
CA ILE A 29 -0.03 -7.08 17.45
C ILE A 29 -0.80 -7.61 18.66
N GLU A 30 -0.80 -6.84 19.74
CA GLU A 30 -1.51 -7.20 20.96
C GLU A 30 -2.97 -7.55 20.65
N GLU A 31 -3.49 -8.59 21.31
CA GLU A 31 -4.86 -9.07 21.05
C GLU A 31 -5.91 -7.98 21.18
N ALA A 32 -5.69 -7.01 22.07
CA ALA A 32 -6.56 -5.84 22.23
C ALA A 32 -6.59 -4.90 21.00
N GLU A 33 -5.62 -5.01 20.10
CA GLU A 33 -5.52 -4.19 18.88
C GLU A 33 -6.14 -4.86 17.65
N VAL A 34 -6.54 -6.13 17.77
CA VAL A 34 -7.21 -6.87 16.70
C VAL A 34 -8.69 -7.10 17.04
N LYS A 35 -9.48 -7.17 16.01
CA LYS A 35 -10.92 -7.46 16.11
C LYS A 35 -11.36 -8.41 15.02
N PRO A 36 -12.40 -9.21 15.23
CA PRO A 36 -12.98 -10.04 14.18
C PRO A 36 -13.40 -9.21 12.97
N VAL A 37 -13.18 -9.74 11.77
CA VAL A 37 -13.67 -9.18 10.50
C VAL A 37 -14.73 -10.08 9.93
N GLY A 38 -15.97 -9.62 9.97
CA GLY A 38 -17.08 -10.32 9.37
C GLY A 38 -17.32 -11.74 9.90
N GLU A 39 -18.07 -12.52 9.15
CA GLU A 39 -18.46 -13.89 9.53
C GLU A 39 -17.34 -14.94 9.29
N SER A 40 -16.25 -14.55 8.63
CA SER A 40 -15.15 -15.46 8.28
C SER A 40 -14.24 -15.83 9.47
N GLY A 41 -14.35 -15.13 10.59
CA GLY A 41 -13.45 -15.30 11.75
C GLY A 41 -12.05 -14.74 11.55
N GLU A 42 -11.79 -14.05 10.44
CA GLU A 42 -10.55 -13.31 10.23
C GLU A 42 -10.45 -12.14 11.22
N ILE A 43 -9.23 -11.79 11.61
CA ILE A 43 -8.99 -10.68 12.53
C ILE A 43 -8.31 -9.52 11.79
N VAL A 44 -8.67 -8.30 12.18
CA VAL A 44 -8.04 -7.07 11.72
C VAL A 44 -7.56 -6.25 12.92
N LEU A 45 -6.71 -5.26 12.65
CA LEU A 45 -6.30 -4.31 13.67
C LEU A 45 -7.50 -3.46 14.13
N SER A 46 -7.52 -3.10 15.42
CA SER A 46 -8.56 -2.22 15.97
C SER A 46 -8.46 -0.78 15.46
N ARG A 47 -7.30 -0.41 14.94
CA ARG A 47 -6.98 0.92 14.38
C ARG A 47 -6.03 0.79 13.20
N VAL A 48 -5.95 1.83 12.38
CA VAL A 48 -4.95 1.92 11.31
C VAL A 48 -3.58 2.16 11.94
N VAL A 49 -2.62 1.33 11.56
CA VAL A 49 -1.23 1.43 12.00
C VAL A 49 -0.36 1.68 10.78
N ILE A 50 0.48 2.70 10.86
CA ILE A 50 1.55 2.92 9.88
C ILE A 50 2.77 2.18 10.39
N PRO A 51 3.16 1.05 9.79
CA PRO A 51 4.25 0.25 10.29
C PRO A 51 5.59 0.93 10.03
N GLU A 52 6.57 0.72 10.90
CA GLU A 52 7.94 1.13 10.62
C GLU A 52 8.57 0.23 9.54
N TYR A 53 8.24 -1.05 9.56
CA TYR A 53 8.70 -2.06 8.60
C TYR A 53 7.54 -2.89 8.06
N VAL A 54 7.71 -3.39 6.85
CA VAL A 54 6.93 -4.48 6.27
C VAL A 54 7.83 -5.68 6.00
N VAL A 55 7.30 -6.88 6.14
CA VAL A 55 8.00 -8.09 5.75
C VAL A 55 7.62 -8.42 4.32
N VAL A 56 8.58 -8.34 3.42
CA VAL A 56 8.40 -8.63 1.99
C VAL A 56 8.86 -10.04 1.69
N HIS A 57 7.94 -10.89 1.28
CA HIS A 57 8.24 -12.21 0.73
C HIS A 57 8.66 -12.07 -0.73
N ASP A 58 9.94 -12.34 -1.04
CA ASP A 58 10.50 -12.09 -2.37
C ASP A 58 10.19 -13.22 -3.35
N GLY A 59 8.90 -13.41 -3.60
CA GLY A 59 8.40 -14.45 -4.48
C GLY A 59 6.86 -14.59 -4.44
N PRO A 60 6.34 -15.60 -5.14
CA PRO A 60 4.93 -15.97 -5.04
C PRO A 60 4.56 -16.50 -3.65
N VAL A 61 3.32 -16.29 -3.22
CA VAL A 61 2.79 -16.62 -1.86
C VAL A 61 3.16 -18.01 -1.35
N ASN A 62 3.26 -18.99 -2.23
CA ASN A 62 3.48 -20.40 -1.85
C ASN A 62 4.91 -20.88 -2.12
N ASP A 63 5.81 -19.99 -2.51
CA ASP A 63 7.22 -20.33 -2.70
C ASP A 63 7.93 -20.38 -1.34
N THR A 64 8.09 -21.57 -0.81
CA THR A 64 8.77 -21.79 0.48
C THR A 64 10.29 -21.62 0.43
N THR A 65 10.85 -21.38 -0.76
CA THR A 65 12.29 -21.13 -0.96
C THR A 65 12.60 -19.64 -1.07
N ALA A 66 11.57 -18.81 -1.27
CA ALA A 66 11.70 -17.36 -1.32
C ALA A 66 12.11 -16.80 0.05
N GLN A 67 12.92 -15.75 0.03
CA GLN A 67 13.40 -15.10 1.24
C GLN A 67 12.45 -14.00 1.68
N ASP A 68 12.32 -13.83 3.00
CA ASP A 68 11.59 -12.73 3.60
C ASP A 68 12.56 -11.62 4.01
N TYR A 69 12.19 -10.38 3.65
CA TYR A 69 13.01 -9.21 3.95
C TYR A 69 12.22 -8.20 4.80
N TYR A 70 12.84 -7.76 5.91
CA TYR A 70 12.36 -6.59 6.64
C TYR A 70 12.75 -5.33 5.88
N VAL A 71 11.76 -4.60 5.40
CA VAL A 71 11.97 -3.38 4.61
C VAL A 71 11.29 -2.23 5.35
N ARG A 72 11.99 -1.11 5.57
CA ARG A 72 11.34 0.09 6.09
C ARG A 72 10.15 0.44 5.21
N TYR A 73 9.01 0.71 5.82
CA TYR A 73 7.76 0.94 5.09
C TYR A 73 7.91 2.02 4.01
N LYS A 74 8.54 3.16 4.36
CA LYS A 74 8.82 4.23 3.41
C LYS A 74 9.69 3.77 2.24
N ASP A 75 10.74 3.00 2.51
CA ASP A 75 11.65 2.48 1.48
C ASP A 75 10.97 1.44 0.59
N TYR A 76 10.05 0.65 1.16
CA TYR A 76 9.19 -0.24 0.41
C TYR A 76 8.33 0.53 -0.61
N ILE A 77 7.63 1.59 -0.17
CA ILE A 77 6.80 2.42 -1.07
C ILE A 77 7.65 3.06 -2.17
N LYS A 78 8.83 3.61 -1.83
CA LYS A 78 9.75 4.20 -2.82
C LYS A 78 10.20 3.18 -3.87
N ASN A 79 10.51 1.97 -3.43
CA ASN A 79 10.93 0.87 -4.30
C ASN A 79 9.82 0.46 -5.26
N VAL A 80 8.63 0.18 -4.74
CA VAL A 80 7.47 -0.22 -5.54
C VAL A 80 7.12 0.87 -6.56
N ALA A 81 6.98 2.12 -6.12
CA ALA A 81 6.68 3.23 -7.03
C ALA A 81 7.74 3.38 -8.14
N SER A 82 9.02 3.27 -7.79
CA SER A 82 10.10 3.31 -8.77
C SER A 82 10.15 2.11 -9.71
N SER A 83 9.48 1.01 -9.36
CA SER A 83 9.42 -0.23 -10.16
C SER A 83 8.20 -0.31 -11.07
N GLU A 84 7.12 0.42 -10.73
CA GLU A 84 5.83 0.27 -11.40
C GLU A 84 5.39 1.48 -12.22
N ILE A 85 5.83 2.68 -11.86
CA ILE A 85 5.43 3.91 -12.55
C ILE A 85 6.64 4.69 -13.08
N TYR A 86 6.40 5.56 -14.06
CA TYR A 86 7.46 6.35 -14.67
C TYR A 86 7.67 7.66 -13.91
N ALA A 87 8.91 7.93 -13.51
CA ALA A 87 9.30 9.17 -12.82
C ALA A 87 9.12 10.45 -13.66
N THR A 88 8.84 10.31 -14.95
CA THR A 88 8.58 11.39 -15.91
C THR A 88 7.10 11.69 -16.13
N TRP A 89 6.21 11.00 -15.42
CA TRP A 89 4.78 11.30 -15.50
C TRP A 89 4.45 12.61 -14.76
N PRO A 90 3.27 13.22 -15.02
CA PRO A 90 2.83 14.37 -14.25
C PRO A 90 2.84 14.09 -12.75
N ASP A 91 3.26 15.08 -11.96
CA ASP A 91 3.35 14.96 -10.49
C ASP A 91 2.04 14.45 -9.87
N ASP A 92 0.88 14.95 -10.32
CA ASP A 92 -0.42 14.53 -9.81
C ASP A 92 -0.75 13.06 -10.13
N THR A 93 -0.29 12.57 -11.30
CA THR A 93 -0.36 11.14 -11.63
C THR A 93 0.52 10.31 -10.70
N ILE A 94 1.76 10.75 -10.49
CA ILE A 94 2.70 10.06 -9.58
C ILE A 94 2.12 10.02 -8.17
N ARG A 95 1.59 11.13 -7.66
CA ARG A 95 0.93 11.22 -6.35
C ARG A 95 -0.24 10.27 -6.21
N ALA A 96 -1.13 10.22 -7.21
CA ALA A 96 -2.27 9.30 -7.19
C ALA A 96 -1.84 7.82 -7.13
N ASN A 97 -0.83 7.44 -7.91
CA ASN A 97 -0.31 6.08 -7.90
C ASN A 97 0.41 5.74 -6.58
N ILE A 98 1.22 6.65 -6.04
CA ILE A 98 1.88 6.47 -4.73
C ILE A 98 0.84 6.30 -3.63
N LEU A 99 -0.22 7.12 -3.60
CA LEU A 99 -1.31 6.97 -2.66
C LEU A 99 -1.98 5.60 -2.79
N ALA A 100 -2.25 5.12 -4.02
CA ALA A 100 -2.79 3.79 -4.22
C ALA A 100 -1.87 2.69 -3.67
N ILE A 101 -0.56 2.77 -3.87
CA ILE A 101 0.43 1.83 -3.32
C ILE A 101 0.42 1.86 -1.79
N ILE A 102 0.41 3.06 -1.19
CA ILE A 102 0.34 3.25 0.27
C ILE A 102 -0.91 2.56 0.83
N PHE A 103 -2.09 2.81 0.25
CA PHE A 103 -3.35 2.30 0.78
C PHE A 103 -3.50 0.80 0.63
N PHE A 104 -3.07 0.26 -0.49
CA PHE A 104 -3.01 -1.18 -0.69
C PHE A 104 -2.15 -1.83 0.40
N THR A 105 -0.97 -1.28 0.65
CA THR A 105 -0.06 -1.82 1.66
C THR A 105 -0.66 -1.72 3.06
N LEU A 106 -1.25 -0.56 3.42
CA LEU A 106 -1.90 -0.37 4.71
C LEU A 106 -3.13 -1.28 4.88
N ASN A 107 -3.86 -1.57 3.81
CA ASN A 107 -4.93 -2.57 3.86
C ASN A 107 -4.38 -3.96 4.20
N ARG A 108 -3.27 -4.37 3.59
CA ARG A 108 -2.61 -5.65 3.91
C ARG A 108 -2.17 -5.74 5.37
N VAL A 109 -1.62 -4.65 5.90
CA VAL A 109 -1.24 -4.53 7.32
C VAL A 109 -2.49 -4.57 8.21
N TYR A 110 -3.48 -3.74 7.92
CA TYR A 110 -4.69 -3.62 8.74
C TYR A 110 -5.48 -4.93 8.83
N THR A 111 -5.61 -5.64 7.72
CA THR A 111 -6.37 -6.89 7.64
C THR A 111 -5.57 -8.12 8.08
N GLU A 112 -4.30 -7.98 8.41
CA GLU A 112 -3.41 -9.13 8.68
C GLU A 112 -3.52 -10.20 7.57
N TRP A 113 -3.62 -9.77 6.32
CA TRP A 113 -4.08 -10.58 5.18
C TRP A 113 -3.36 -11.92 5.03
N TYR A 114 -2.04 -11.91 5.12
CA TYR A 114 -1.24 -13.12 4.98
C TYR A 114 -1.13 -13.90 6.28
N ARG A 115 -1.12 -13.22 7.43
CA ARG A 115 -1.11 -13.86 8.75
C ARG A 115 -2.37 -14.68 8.99
N ASN A 116 -3.53 -14.16 8.62
CA ASN A 116 -4.80 -14.90 8.66
C ASN A 116 -4.79 -16.17 7.76
N LYS A 117 -3.80 -16.28 6.87
CA LYS A 117 -3.55 -17.44 6.00
C LYS A 117 -2.37 -18.30 6.44
N GLY A 118 -1.86 -18.10 7.68
CA GLY A 118 -0.75 -18.86 8.24
C GLY A 118 0.62 -18.55 7.59
N LYS A 119 0.79 -17.35 7.07
CA LYS A 119 2.06 -16.88 6.50
C LYS A 119 2.74 -15.89 7.44
N ASP A 120 4.07 -15.85 7.43
CA ASP A 120 4.88 -15.01 8.31
C ASP A 120 5.41 -13.73 7.64
N PHE A 121 4.71 -13.23 6.64
CA PHE A 121 5.06 -12.00 5.92
C PHE A 121 3.86 -11.06 5.77
N THR A 122 4.14 -9.79 5.48
CA THR A 122 3.12 -8.75 5.30
C THR A 122 2.62 -8.68 3.85
N ILE A 123 3.52 -8.83 2.90
CA ILE A 123 3.25 -8.58 1.48
C ILE A 123 4.25 -9.36 0.61
N THR A 124 3.89 -9.65 -0.65
CA THR A 124 4.79 -10.33 -1.58
C THR A 124 5.41 -9.35 -2.59
N SER A 125 6.51 -9.76 -3.23
CA SER A 125 7.09 -9.05 -4.39
C SER A 125 6.42 -9.43 -5.72
N SER A 126 5.41 -10.30 -5.70
CA SER A 126 4.75 -10.85 -6.88
C SER A 126 3.57 -9.99 -7.33
N THR A 127 3.64 -9.46 -8.55
CA THR A 127 2.55 -8.68 -9.17
C THR A 127 1.27 -9.48 -9.43
N ALA A 128 1.30 -10.80 -9.30
CA ALA A 128 0.10 -11.62 -9.35
C ALA A 128 -0.77 -11.48 -8.09
N TYR A 129 -0.20 -11.02 -7.00
CA TYR A 129 -0.87 -10.92 -5.70
C TYR A 129 -0.82 -9.50 -5.12
N ASP A 130 0.34 -8.84 -5.21
CA ASP A 130 0.59 -7.54 -4.59
C ASP A 130 1.36 -6.61 -5.55
N HIS A 131 2.54 -6.15 -5.15
CA HIS A 131 3.31 -5.12 -5.84
C HIS A 131 4.61 -5.65 -6.44
N LYS A 132 5.12 -4.95 -7.46
CA LYS A 132 6.46 -5.18 -7.99
C LYS A 132 7.50 -4.55 -7.09
N TRP A 133 7.96 -5.27 -6.08
CA TRP A 133 9.15 -4.91 -5.31
C TRP A 133 10.38 -5.59 -5.91
N ILE A 134 11.51 -4.87 -6.01
CA ILE A 134 12.74 -5.41 -6.59
C ILE A 134 13.89 -5.10 -5.62
N ARG A 135 14.56 -6.12 -5.11
CA ARG A 135 15.73 -5.95 -4.24
C ARG A 135 16.82 -5.14 -4.95
N GLY A 136 17.34 -4.10 -4.27
CA GLY A 136 18.41 -3.24 -4.82
C GLY A 136 17.97 -2.28 -5.93
N ARG A 137 16.66 -2.04 -6.07
CA ARG A 137 16.11 -1.08 -7.03
C ARG A 137 16.68 0.33 -6.81
N ASN A 138 17.13 0.97 -7.87
CA ASN A 138 17.42 2.40 -7.85
C ASN A 138 16.13 3.20 -7.68
N ILE A 139 16.11 4.09 -6.72
CA ILE A 139 14.98 4.95 -6.41
C ILE A 139 15.15 6.27 -7.17
N PHE A 140 14.12 6.72 -7.87
CA PHE A 140 14.11 8.02 -8.54
C PHE A 140 13.86 9.15 -7.54
N ASP A 141 14.65 10.22 -7.61
CA ASP A 141 14.59 11.37 -6.68
C ASP A 141 13.20 12.01 -6.63
N SER A 142 12.55 12.20 -7.80
CA SER A 142 11.20 12.75 -7.88
C SER A 142 10.17 11.88 -7.14
N ILE A 143 10.26 10.56 -7.30
CA ILE A 143 9.40 9.60 -6.59
C ILE A 143 9.72 9.62 -5.10
N SER A 144 11.01 9.60 -4.73
CA SER A 144 11.44 9.64 -3.33
C SER A 144 10.86 10.86 -2.60
N ARG A 145 10.96 12.04 -3.21
CA ARG A 145 10.42 13.29 -2.65
C ARG A 145 8.89 13.20 -2.45
N ILE A 146 8.15 12.72 -3.44
CA ILE A 146 6.70 12.61 -3.34
C ILE A 146 6.28 11.58 -2.26
N VAL A 147 6.99 10.47 -2.15
CA VAL A 147 6.73 9.50 -1.07
C VAL A 147 6.99 10.13 0.30
N ASP A 148 8.07 10.91 0.47
CA ASP A 148 8.37 11.60 1.73
C ASP A 148 7.28 12.60 2.14
N GLU A 149 6.58 13.19 1.16
CA GLU A 149 5.45 14.09 1.40
C GLU A 149 4.14 13.35 1.76
N LEU A 150 3.96 12.12 1.28
CA LEU A 150 2.66 11.43 1.30
C LEU A 150 2.59 10.19 2.19
N PHE A 151 3.71 9.62 2.63
CA PHE A 151 3.75 8.26 3.20
C PHE A 151 2.91 8.05 4.48
N GLU A 152 2.53 9.11 5.16
CA GLU A 152 1.67 9.06 6.35
C GLU A 152 0.17 9.18 6.01
N ASN A 153 -0.18 9.41 4.76
CA ASN A 153 -1.56 9.56 4.33
C ASN A 153 -2.18 8.21 3.96
N TYR A 154 -3.50 8.09 4.07
CA TYR A 154 -4.25 6.95 3.58
C TYR A 154 -5.66 7.35 3.13
N LEU A 155 -6.22 6.57 2.20
CA LEU A 155 -7.60 6.73 1.72
C LEU A 155 -8.58 6.00 2.63
N SER A 156 -9.67 6.68 2.92
CA SER A 156 -10.77 6.14 3.70
C SER A 156 -12.12 6.47 3.06
N ARG A 157 -13.17 5.84 3.56
CA ARG A 157 -14.57 6.22 3.32
C ARG A 157 -15.19 6.71 4.62
N PRO A 158 -16.24 7.56 4.56
CA PRO A 158 -16.99 7.92 5.75
C PRO A 158 -17.40 6.66 6.52
N ASP A 159 -17.23 6.70 7.84
CA ASP A 159 -17.63 5.62 8.78
C ASP A 159 -16.92 4.26 8.58
N VAL A 160 -15.93 4.17 7.68
CA VAL A 160 -15.13 2.96 7.46
C VAL A 160 -13.69 3.20 7.94
N ARG A 161 -13.26 2.45 8.96
CA ARG A 161 -11.89 2.57 9.51
C ARG A 161 -10.84 1.86 8.66
N GLN A 162 -11.24 0.82 7.93
CA GLN A 162 -10.33 0.04 7.14
C GLN A 162 -9.81 0.85 5.95
N PRO A 163 -8.48 0.91 5.73
CA PRO A 163 -7.91 1.47 4.51
C PRO A 163 -8.47 0.76 3.28
N ILE A 164 -8.78 1.51 2.23
CA ILE A 164 -9.32 0.94 1.00
C ILE A 164 -8.28 0.02 0.36
N LEU A 165 -8.71 -1.15 -0.11
CA LEU A 165 -7.90 -2.01 -0.94
C LEU A 165 -7.86 -1.43 -2.37
N THR A 166 -6.87 -0.59 -2.63
CA THR A 166 -6.69 0.11 -3.89
C THR A 166 -5.98 -0.75 -4.92
N GLN A 167 -6.69 -1.68 -5.51
CA GLN A 167 -6.17 -2.53 -6.57
C GLN A 167 -5.96 -1.74 -7.88
N TYR A 168 -4.91 -2.08 -8.60
CA TYR A 168 -4.58 -1.46 -9.87
C TYR A 168 -3.89 -2.43 -10.83
N CYS A 169 -3.78 -2.04 -12.09
CA CYS A 169 -3.04 -2.74 -13.13
C CYS A 169 -2.41 -1.77 -14.13
N ASP A 170 -1.55 -2.25 -15.00
CA ASP A 170 -0.95 -1.45 -16.07
C ASP A 170 -2.02 -0.79 -16.97
N GLY A 171 -3.01 -1.53 -17.42
CA GLY A 171 -4.10 -1.04 -18.28
C GLY A 171 -3.75 -0.91 -19.76
N ARG A 172 -2.53 -1.25 -20.17
CA ARG A 172 -2.10 -1.34 -21.59
C ARG A 172 -1.68 -2.75 -21.96
N GLN A 173 -0.70 -3.29 -21.27
CA GLN A 173 -0.19 -4.65 -21.52
C GLN A 173 -1.03 -5.70 -20.81
N VAL A 174 -1.56 -5.35 -19.63
CA VAL A 174 -2.39 -6.22 -18.82
C VAL A 174 -3.72 -5.52 -18.56
N GLN A 175 -4.83 -6.17 -18.91
CA GLN A 175 -6.17 -5.71 -18.58
C GLN A 175 -6.46 -5.94 -17.10
N CYS A 176 -7.06 -4.96 -16.43
CA CYS A 176 -7.53 -5.13 -15.07
C CYS A 176 -8.61 -6.22 -15.00
N ARG A 177 -8.59 -7.01 -13.92
CA ARG A 177 -9.59 -8.06 -13.69
C ARG A 177 -10.97 -7.48 -13.41
N ASP A 178 -11.02 -6.34 -12.71
CA ASP A 178 -12.25 -5.67 -12.31
C ASP A 178 -12.30 -4.23 -12.79
N ARG A 179 -13.51 -3.73 -13.05
CA ARG A 179 -13.76 -2.34 -13.48
C ARG A 179 -13.47 -1.29 -12.40
N GLY A 180 -13.43 -1.71 -11.12
CA GLY A 180 -13.11 -0.84 -9.97
C GLY A 180 -11.61 -0.72 -9.69
N TRP A 181 -10.75 -1.27 -10.54
CA TRP A 181 -9.31 -1.14 -10.40
C TRP A 181 -8.79 0.07 -11.16
N MET A 182 -7.84 0.78 -10.56
CA MET A 182 -7.15 1.86 -11.25
C MET A 182 -6.26 1.31 -12.36
N THR A 183 -6.37 1.86 -13.57
CA THR A 183 -5.36 1.62 -14.61
C THR A 183 -4.27 2.69 -14.50
N GLN A 184 -3.00 2.27 -14.42
CA GLN A 184 -1.87 3.20 -14.30
C GLN A 184 -1.80 4.17 -15.49
N TRP A 185 -1.99 3.67 -16.71
CA TRP A 185 -2.05 4.53 -17.91
C TRP A 185 -3.32 5.37 -17.99
N GLY A 186 -4.42 4.92 -17.41
CA GLY A 186 -5.63 5.72 -17.26
C GLY A 186 -5.42 6.87 -16.30
N SER A 187 -4.75 6.63 -15.17
CA SER A 187 -4.37 7.70 -14.23
C SER A 187 -3.46 8.74 -14.88
N LYS A 188 -2.50 8.29 -15.73
CA LYS A 188 -1.69 9.20 -16.53
C LYS A 188 -2.52 10.06 -17.49
N SER A 189 -3.46 9.46 -18.20
CA SER A 189 -4.36 10.20 -19.12
C SER A 189 -5.19 11.25 -18.40
N LEU A 190 -5.61 11.00 -17.15
CA LEU A 190 -6.31 11.98 -16.33
C LEU A 190 -5.36 13.08 -15.84
N GLY A 191 -4.16 12.74 -15.39
CA GLY A 191 -3.15 13.73 -15.00
C GLY A 191 -2.71 14.63 -16.15
N ASP A 192 -2.54 14.09 -17.36
CA ASP A 192 -2.26 14.89 -18.56
C ASP A 192 -3.37 15.92 -18.87
N ARG A 193 -4.59 15.69 -18.41
CA ARG A 193 -5.75 16.59 -18.52
C ARG A 193 -5.91 17.53 -17.31
N GLY A 194 -4.99 17.50 -16.37
CA GLY A 194 -4.96 18.39 -15.19
C GLY A 194 -5.84 17.96 -14.02
N TYR A 195 -6.23 16.67 -13.96
CA TYR A 195 -6.93 16.14 -12.80
C TYR A 195 -5.98 16.06 -11.60
N SER A 196 -6.44 16.51 -10.44
CA SER A 196 -5.72 16.38 -9.16
C SER A 196 -5.64 14.94 -8.70
N PRO A 197 -4.73 14.58 -7.77
CA PRO A 197 -4.57 13.22 -7.29
C PRO A 197 -5.87 12.62 -6.72
N ILE A 198 -6.64 13.40 -5.95
CA ILE A 198 -7.90 12.94 -5.39
C ILE A 198 -8.98 12.72 -6.44
N GLU A 199 -9.04 13.56 -7.46
CA GLU A 199 -9.98 13.40 -8.59
C GLU A 199 -9.64 12.15 -9.40
N ILE A 200 -8.33 11.87 -9.63
CA ILE A 200 -7.87 10.64 -10.28
C ILE A 200 -8.31 9.42 -9.46
N LEU A 201 -8.06 9.42 -8.16
CA LEU A 201 -8.44 8.32 -7.29
C LEU A 201 -9.95 8.12 -7.22
N ARG A 202 -10.72 9.21 -7.14
CA ARG A 202 -12.20 9.16 -7.16
C ARG A 202 -12.76 8.60 -8.45
N TYR A 203 -12.13 8.88 -9.58
CA TYR A 203 -12.56 8.35 -10.87
C TYR A 203 -12.57 6.80 -10.87
N PHE A 204 -11.61 6.17 -10.19
CA PHE A 204 -11.49 4.70 -10.16
C PHE A 204 -12.15 4.06 -8.95
N TYR A 205 -12.05 4.66 -7.76
CA TYR A 205 -12.44 4.02 -6.50
C TYR A 205 -13.74 4.57 -5.89
N GLY A 206 -14.35 5.57 -6.51
CA GLY A 206 -15.62 6.16 -6.09
C GLY A 206 -15.49 7.56 -5.49
N ASN A 207 -16.57 8.33 -5.57
CA ASN A 207 -16.58 9.74 -5.16
C ASN A 207 -16.62 9.96 -3.65
N ASP A 208 -16.89 8.93 -2.88
CA ASP A 208 -17.02 8.94 -1.43
C ASP A 208 -15.70 8.78 -0.68
N ILE A 209 -14.59 8.68 -1.41
CA ILE A 209 -13.26 8.57 -0.80
C ILE A 209 -12.67 9.94 -0.46
N TYR A 210 -11.91 9.97 0.64
CA TYR A 210 -11.12 11.11 1.10
C TYR A 210 -9.74 10.65 1.63
N ILE A 211 -8.81 11.57 1.71
CA ILE A 211 -7.43 11.35 2.18
C ILE A 211 -7.28 11.98 3.56
#